data_3b9893b0b3baefc394fd18e1f824f007
#
_entry.id   3b9893b0b3baefc394fd18e1f824f007
#
_cell.length_a   1.000
_cell.length_b   1.000
_cell.length_c   1.000
_cell.angle_alpha   90.00
_cell.angle_beta   90.00
_cell.angle_gamma   90.00
#
_symmetry.space_group_name_H-M   'P 1'
#
loop_
_entity.id
_entity.type
_entity.pdbx_description
1 polymer ?
#
loop_
_entity_poly.entity_id
_entity_poly.type
_entity_poly.pdbx_seq_one_letter_code
_entity_poly.pdbx_strand_id
1 'polypeptide(L)'
;MFQSLFRRPCGILSPGGMWKMSLNQKIVADLTASMKAQDTPRTSTLRMVKAAMMNRQIEKGSELDDEEMLKLLRSLVKQRRDSVEQYEKAARQDLADKEKAEIGIIEAYLPQSASQEEIERAVTAAIAETGAASMKDMGQVMKATQSRLADKNADGRMVSEIVKAKLAHS
;
A
#
# COMPACT_ATOMS: atom_id res chain seq x y z
N MET A 1 15.94 51.40 32.36
CA MET A 1 16.17 51.40 30.91
C MET A 1 16.76 50.05 30.52
N PHE A 2 15.95 49.18 30.01
CA PHE A 2 16.34 48.11 29.09
C PHE A 2 15.06 47.41 28.61
N GLN A 3 14.58 47.84 27.45
CA GLN A 3 13.52 47.18 26.71
C GLN A 3 14.13 46.03 25.96
N SER A 4 13.87 44.78 26.36
CA SER A 4 14.18 43.60 25.57
C SER A 4 13.00 43.30 24.63
N LEU A 5 13.27 43.50 23.37
CA LEU A 5 12.45 43.16 22.22
C LEU A 5 12.16 41.62 22.17
N PHE A 6 10.94 41.27 22.53
CA PHE A 6 10.39 39.94 22.18
C PHE A 6 9.95 39.99 20.72
N ARG A 7 10.82 39.55 19.81
CA ARG A 7 10.45 39.22 18.42
C ARG A 7 9.58 37.98 18.45
N ARG A 8 8.28 38.15 18.27
CA ARG A 8 7.37 37.07 17.90
C ARG A 8 7.66 36.68 16.45
N PRO A 9 7.88 35.38 16.13
CA PRO A 9 7.86 34.94 14.75
C PRO A 9 6.41 35.00 14.28
N CYS A 10 6.15 35.84 13.30
CA CYS A 10 4.90 35.93 12.57
C CYS A 10 4.79 34.66 11.70
N GLY A 11 4.19 33.61 12.24
CA GLY A 11 3.73 32.45 11.48
C GLY A 11 2.49 32.84 10.72
N ILE A 12 2.60 32.94 9.42
CA ILE A 12 1.49 33.16 8.49
C ILE A 12 0.53 31.99 8.63
N LEU A 13 -0.63 32.22 9.29
CA LEU A 13 -1.76 31.30 9.24
C LEU A 13 -2.34 31.34 7.83
N SER A 14 -2.05 30.32 7.03
CA SER A 14 -2.84 30.03 5.84
C SER A 14 -4.13 29.32 6.29
N PRO A 15 -5.31 29.88 6.06
CA PRO A 15 -6.56 29.21 6.34
C PRO A 15 -6.84 28.20 5.23
N GLY A 16 -6.73 26.89 5.52
CA GLY A 16 -7.14 25.84 4.58
C GLY A 16 -6.32 24.55 4.56
N GLY A 17 -5.33 24.40 5.41
CA GLY A 17 -4.56 23.15 5.51
C GLY A 17 -5.15 22.21 6.55
N MET A 18 -6.10 21.36 6.16
CA MET A 18 -6.36 20.14 6.91
C MET A 18 -5.05 19.35 6.88
N TRP A 19 -4.36 19.25 8.02
CA TRP A 19 -3.09 18.52 8.18
C TRP A 19 -3.38 17.06 7.84
N LYS A 20 -3.10 16.69 6.59
CA LYS A 20 -3.22 15.30 6.15
C LYS A 20 -2.12 14.54 6.88
N MET A 21 -2.49 13.79 7.93
CA MET A 21 -1.54 12.93 8.64
C MET A 21 -0.86 12.02 7.63
N SER A 22 0.47 11.95 7.68
CA SER A 22 1.21 10.99 6.87
C SER A 22 0.80 9.56 7.25
N LEU A 23 0.96 8.63 6.33
CA LEU A 23 0.63 7.22 6.57
C LEU A 23 1.41 6.67 7.78
N ASN A 24 2.67 7.10 7.96
CA ASN A 24 3.48 6.78 9.12
C ASN A 24 2.82 7.23 10.43
N GLN A 25 2.40 8.49 10.48
CA GLN A 25 1.75 9.06 11.67
C GLN A 25 0.44 8.34 11.98
N LYS A 26 -0.34 8.01 10.95
CA LYS A 26 -1.59 7.26 11.11
C LYS A 26 -1.35 5.88 11.71
N ILE A 27 -0.37 5.12 11.22
CA ILE A 27 -0.04 3.77 11.73
C ILE A 27 0.41 3.86 13.20
N VAL A 28 1.22 4.84 13.58
CA VAL A 28 1.68 5.03 14.96
C VAL A 28 0.53 5.44 15.88
N ALA A 29 -0.36 6.30 15.43
CA ALA A 29 -1.55 6.70 16.19
C ALA A 29 -2.50 5.51 16.40
N ASP A 30 -2.77 4.73 15.36
CA ASP A 30 -3.62 3.54 15.41
C ASP A 30 -3.02 2.44 16.28
N LEU A 31 -1.68 2.27 16.27
CA LEU A 31 -1.00 1.37 17.20
C LEU A 31 -1.26 1.79 18.65
N THR A 32 -1.15 3.07 18.95
CA THR A 32 -1.41 3.58 20.30
C THR A 32 -2.88 3.39 20.69
N ALA A 33 -3.79 3.61 19.77
CA ALA A 33 -5.22 3.39 19.99
C ALA A 33 -5.55 1.90 20.23
N SER A 34 -4.97 0.98 19.43
CA SER A 34 -5.18 -0.46 19.60
C SER A 34 -4.63 -0.98 20.95
N MET A 35 -3.50 -0.42 21.41
CA MET A 35 -2.97 -0.75 22.73
C MET A 35 -3.91 -0.31 23.85
N LYS A 36 -4.51 0.88 23.77
CA LYS A 36 -5.49 1.39 24.74
C LYS A 36 -6.78 0.56 24.73
N ALA A 37 -7.19 0.12 23.54
CA ALA A 37 -8.38 -0.72 23.38
C ALA A 37 -8.16 -2.19 23.72
N GLN A 38 -6.93 -2.59 24.08
CA GLN A 38 -6.53 -3.97 24.35
C GLN A 38 -6.80 -4.93 23.16
N ASP A 39 -6.85 -4.39 21.93
CA ASP A 39 -6.97 -5.18 20.71
C ASP A 39 -5.63 -5.85 20.40
N THR A 40 -5.44 -7.04 20.94
CA THR A 40 -4.18 -7.79 20.86
C THR A 40 -3.79 -8.14 19.42
N PRO A 41 -4.68 -8.66 18.54
CA PRO A 41 -4.34 -8.98 17.17
C PRO A 41 -3.87 -7.74 16.39
N ARG A 42 -4.63 -6.65 16.46
CA ARG A 42 -4.31 -5.39 15.79
C ARG A 42 -3.01 -4.78 16.31
N THR A 43 -2.81 -4.80 17.63
CA THR A 43 -1.58 -4.31 18.27
C THR A 43 -0.36 -5.09 17.81
N SER A 44 -0.44 -6.43 17.75
CA SER A 44 0.67 -7.28 17.30
C SER A 44 1.03 -6.98 15.85
N THR A 45 0.03 -6.94 14.97
CA THR A 45 0.22 -6.65 13.55
C THR A 45 0.84 -5.26 13.32
N LEU A 46 0.31 -4.22 13.99
CA LEU A 46 0.83 -2.86 13.84
C LEU A 46 2.23 -2.67 14.45
N ARG A 47 2.58 -3.38 15.52
CA ARG A 47 3.96 -3.41 16.04
C ARG A 47 4.93 -3.95 15.00
N MET A 48 4.57 -5.02 14.32
CA MET A 48 5.39 -5.61 13.30
C MET A 48 5.51 -4.69 12.05
N VAL A 49 4.41 -4.05 11.62
CA VAL A 49 4.46 -3.03 10.56
C VAL A 49 5.41 -1.90 10.96
N LYS A 50 5.32 -1.41 12.21
CA LYS A 50 6.21 -0.36 12.72
C LYS A 50 7.68 -0.82 12.72
N ALA A 51 7.97 -2.06 13.12
CA ALA A 51 9.32 -2.60 13.08
C ALA A 51 9.88 -2.67 11.66
N ALA A 52 9.08 -3.14 10.68
CA ALA A 52 9.46 -3.16 9.27
C ALA A 52 9.71 -1.74 8.71
N MET A 53 8.87 -0.77 9.10
CA MET A 53 9.06 0.63 8.77
C MET A 53 10.39 1.17 9.30
N MET A 54 10.69 0.93 10.58
CA MET A 54 11.93 1.38 11.21
C MET A 54 13.17 0.77 10.53
N ASN A 55 13.14 -0.51 10.22
CA ASN A 55 14.23 -1.17 9.50
C ASN A 55 14.45 -0.52 8.13
N ARG A 56 13.38 -0.24 7.39
CA ARG A 56 13.47 0.41 6.08
C ARG A 56 13.99 1.84 6.15
N GLN A 57 13.63 2.58 7.22
CA GLN A 57 14.15 3.93 7.47
C GLN A 57 15.65 3.90 7.79
N ILE A 58 16.11 2.91 8.56
CA ILE A 58 17.54 2.72 8.87
C ILE A 58 18.32 2.42 7.59
N GLU A 59 17.83 1.49 6.75
CA GLU A 59 18.45 1.14 5.47
C GLU A 59 18.57 2.36 4.53
N LYS A 60 17.52 3.19 4.49
CA LYS A 60 17.45 4.38 3.64
C LYS A 60 18.24 5.56 4.21
N GLY A 61 18.39 5.63 5.53
CA GLY A 61 18.99 6.77 6.23
C GLY A 61 18.09 8.01 6.35
N SER A 62 16.79 7.86 6.05
CA SER A 62 15.79 8.94 6.13
C SER A 62 14.37 8.38 6.36
N GLU A 63 13.43 9.26 6.71
CA GLU A 63 12.02 8.87 6.81
C GLU A 63 11.46 8.36 5.48
N LEU A 64 10.49 7.44 5.57
CA LEU A 64 9.76 6.95 4.41
C LEU A 64 8.64 7.94 4.07
N ASP A 65 8.48 8.24 2.79
CA ASP A 65 7.31 8.93 2.29
C ASP A 65 6.09 7.98 2.17
N ASP A 66 4.92 8.53 1.86
CA ASP A 66 3.68 7.74 1.79
C ASP A 66 3.74 6.70 0.67
N GLU A 67 4.43 6.96 -0.45
CA GLU A 67 4.58 6.01 -1.55
C GLU A 67 5.46 4.82 -1.15
N GLU A 68 6.57 5.08 -0.49
CA GLU A 68 7.46 4.06 0.05
C GLU A 68 6.77 3.22 1.13
N MET A 69 5.95 3.87 1.98
CA MET A 69 5.12 3.17 2.95
C MET A 69 4.11 2.25 2.28
N LEU A 70 3.44 2.69 1.23
CA LEU A 70 2.54 1.83 0.46
C LEU A 70 3.26 0.64 -0.16
N LYS A 71 4.46 0.84 -0.70
CA LYS A 71 5.32 -0.25 -1.23
C LYS A 71 5.68 -1.26 -0.13
N LEU A 72 6.06 -0.76 1.06
CA LEU A 72 6.36 -1.61 2.22
C LEU A 72 5.14 -2.43 2.64
N LEU A 73 3.97 -1.80 2.81
CA LEU A 73 2.73 -2.49 3.20
C LEU A 73 2.32 -3.55 2.18
N ARG A 74 2.42 -3.26 0.87
CA ARG A 74 2.18 -4.26 -0.20
C ARG A 74 3.12 -5.45 -0.11
N SER A 75 4.40 -5.22 0.19
CA SER A 75 5.38 -6.29 0.38
C SER A 75 5.03 -7.17 1.58
N LEU A 76 4.59 -6.56 2.70
CA LEU A 76 4.17 -7.29 3.89
C LEU A 76 2.91 -8.13 3.63
N VAL A 77 1.94 -7.60 2.89
CA VAL A 77 0.73 -8.36 2.47
C VAL A 77 1.12 -9.54 1.58
N LYS A 78 2.03 -9.33 0.61
CA LYS A 78 2.50 -10.41 -0.27
C LYS A 78 3.15 -11.53 0.52
N GLN A 79 4.08 -11.22 1.44
CA GLN A 79 4.74 -12.22 2.28
C GLN A 79 3.74 -13.05 3.09
N ARG A 80 2.67 -12.41 3.61
CA ARG A 80 1.62 -13.13 4.35
C ARG A 80 0.76 -13.99 3.45
N ARG A 81 0.43 -13.53 2.24
CA ARG A 81 -0.29 -14.35 1.26
C ARG A 81 0.50 -15.60 0.90
N ASP A 82 1.81 -15.47 0.71
CA ASP A 82 2.69 -16.62 0.46
C ASP A 82 2.71 -17.57 1.68
N SER A 83 2.68 -17.05 2.91
CA SER A 83 2.57 -17.85 4.13
C SER A 83 1.22 -18.57 4.23
N VAL A 84 0.11 -17.87 3.92
CA VAL A 84 -1.25 -18.49 3.88
C VAL A 84 -1.26 -19.69 2.95
N GLU A 85 -0.71 -19.54 1.73
CA GLU A 85 -0.64 -20.63 0.75
C GLU A 85 0.14 -21.84 1.27
N GLN A 86 1.27 -21.58 1.95
CA GLN A 86 2.07 -22.65 2.56
C GLN A 86 1.34 -23.35 3.71
N TYR A 87 0.67 -22.60 4.59
CA TYR A 87 -0.09 -23.16 5.71
C TYR A 87 -1.30 -23.96 5.22
N GLU A 88 -2.00 -23.50 4.20
CA GLU A 88 -3.10 -24.24 3.59
C GLU A 88 -2.64 -25.55 2.97
N LYS A 89 -1.49 -25.55 2.25
CA LYS A 89 -0.86 -26.78 1.73
C LYS A 89 -0.44 -27.75 2.83
N ALA A 90 -0.06 -27.23 3.99
CA ALA A 90 0.31 -28.03 5.16
C ALA A 90 -0.91 -28.44 6.04
N ALA A 91 -2.14 -28.16 5.61
CA ALA A 91 -3.38 -28.37 6.36
C ALA A 91 -3.40 -27.68 7.73
N ARG A 92 -2.67 -26.57 7.90
CA ARG A 92 -2.61 -25.76 9.11
C ARG A 92 -3.53 -24.54 8.98
N GLN A 93 -4.84 -24.81 8.94
CA GLN A 93 -5.85 -23.78 8.78
C GLN A 93 -5.81 -22.73 9.92
N ASP A 94 -5.47 -23.15 11.13
CA ASP A 94 -5.29 -22.29 12.31
C ASP A 94 -4.28 -21.17 12.06
N LEU A 95 -3.16 -21.48 11.40
CA LEU A 95 -2.12 -20.50 11.05
C LEU A 95 -2.51 -19.67 9.82
N ALA A 96 -3.13 -20.30 8.82
CA ALA A 96 -3.61 -19.60 7.64
C ALA A 96 -4.64 -18.52 7.99
N ASP A 97 -5.59 -18.80 8.89
CA ASP A 97 -6.62 -17.85 9.32
C ASP A 97 -6.01 -16.67 10.10
N LYS A 98 -4.98 -16.92 10.90
CA LYS A 98 -4.24 -15.85 11.58
C LYS A 98 -3.57 -14.90 10.57
N GLU A 99 -2.85 -15.44 9.59
CA GLU A 99 -2.22 -14.62 8.55
C GLU A 99 -3.25 -13.83 7.74
N LYS A 100 -4.41 -14.44 7.41
CA LYS A 100 -5.53 -13.76 6.74
C LYS A 100 -6.08 -12.58 7.55
N ALA A 101 -6.21 -12.75 8.87
CA ALA A 101 -6.63 -11.67 9.74
C ALA A 101 -5.61 -10.52 9.77
N GLU A 102 -4.31 -10.82 9.82
CA GLU A 102 -3.23 -9.83 9.76
C GLU A 102 -3.21 -9.09 8.42
N ILE A 103 -3.45 -9.78 7.29
CA ILE A 103 -3.61 -9.18 5.96
C ILE A 103 -4.73 -8.13 6.00
N GLY A 104 -5.90 -8.46 6.52
CA GLY A 104 -7.03 -7.52 6.61
C GLY A 104 -6.71 -6.24 7.38
N ILE A 105 -5.91 -6.36 8.44
CA ILE A 105 -5.47 -5.20 9.23
C ILE A 105 -4.53 -4.29 8.41
N ILE A 106 -3.61 -4.87 7.63
CA ILE A 106 -2.65 -4.11 6.81
C ILE A 106 -3.35 -3.49 5.60
N GLU A 107 -4.24 -4.23 4.94
CA GLU A 107 -4.98 -3.77 3.76
C GLU A 107 -5.87 -2.55 4.05
N ALA A 108 -6.30 -2.35 5.30
CA ALA A 108 -7.03 -1.14 5.71
C ALA A 108 -6.23 0.17 5.53
N TYR A 109 -4.91 0.09 5.37
CA TYR A 109 -4.02 1.23 5.10
C TYR A 109 -3.65 1.38 3.63
N LEU A 110 -3.95 0.39 2.81
CA LEU A 110 -3.73 0.46 1.37
C LEU A 110 -4.91 1.15 0.67
N PRO A 111 -4.69 1.82 -0.47
CA PRO A 111 -5.77 2.25 -1.33
C PRO A 111 -6.68 1.08 -1.67
N GLN A 112 -7.96 1.36 -1.92
CA GLN A 112 -8.90 0.32 -2.31
C GLN A 112 -8.34 -0.51 -3.46
N SER A 113 -8.46 -1.83 -3.34
CA SER A 113 -8.06 -2.73 -4.43
C SER A 113 -8.92 -2.43 -5.66
N ALA A 114 -8.26 -2.30 -6.81
CA ALA A 114 -8.97 -2.19 -8.08
C ALA A 114 -9.82 -3.46 -8.28
N SER A 115 -11.09 -3.29 -8.60
CA SER A 115 -11.95 -4.41 -8.97
C SER A 115 -11.48 -5.03 -10.30
N GLN A 116 -11.86 -6.28 -10.55
CA GLN A 116 -11.54 -6.93 -11.84
C GLN A 116 -12.03 -6.10 -13.02
N GLU A 117 -13.23 -5.53 -12.94
CA GLU A 117 -13.79 -4.68 -13.99
C GLU A 117 -12.96 -3.41 -14.23
N GLU A 118 -12.45 -2.81 -13.15
CA GLU A 118 -11.59 -1.62 -13.25
C GLU A 118 -10.24 -1.96 -13.88
N ILE A 119 -9.67 -3.12 -13.54
CA ILE A 119 -8.45 -3.62 -14.15
C ILE A 119 -8.69 -3.90 -15.64
N GLU A 120 -9.78 -4.57 -15.99
CA GLU A 120 -10.14 -4.85 -17.39
C GLU A 120 -10.32 -3.58 -18.23
N ARG A 121 -10.97 -2.55 -17.68
CA ARG A 121 -11.12 -1.24 -18.33
C ARG A 121 -9.75 -0.56 -18.51
N ALA A 122 -8.91 -0.58 -17.48
CA ALA A 122 -7.58 0.00 -17.52
C ALA A 122 -6.69 -0.70 -18.56
N VAL A 123 -6.74 -2.03 -18.64
CA VAL A 123 -6.00 -2.84 -19.62
C VAL A 123 -6.50 -2.55 -21.03
N THR A 124 -7.81 -2.52 -21.26
CA THR A 124 -8.38 -2.20 -22.58
C THR A 124 -7.96 -0.82 -23.06
N ALA A 125 -8.02 0.18 -22.17
CA ALA A 125 -7.57 1.53 -22.48
C ALA A 125 -6.06 1.61 -22.72
N ALA A 126 -5.25 0.84 -21.99
CA ALA A 126 -3.80 0.76 -22.19
C ALA A 126 -3.44 0.11 -23.53
N ILE A 127 -4.14 -0.95 -23.95
CA ILE A 127 -3.98 -1.57 -25.27
C ILE A 127 -4.31 -0.57 -26.39
N ALA A 128 -5.41 0.16 -26.28
CA ALA A 128 -5.80 1.17 -27.25
C ALA A 128 -4.78 2.32 -27.36
N GLU A 129 -4.22 2.76 -26.23
CA GLU A 129 -3.23 3.83 -26.19
C GLU A 129 -1.88 3.42 -26.76
N THR A 130 -1.43 2.19 -26.43
CA THR A 130 -0.13 1.68 -26.88
C THR A 130 -0.14 1.11 -28.28
N GLY A 131 -1.34 0.85 -28.85
CA GLY A 131 -1.49 0.17 -30.15
C GLY A 131 -0.97 -1.26 -30.12
N ALA A 132 -0.91 -1.88 -28.93
CA ALA A 132 -0.37 -3.21 -28.73
C ALA A 132 -1.24 -4.27 -29.45
N ALA A 133 -0.60 -5.08 -30.31
CA ALA A 133 -1.26 -6.12 -31.09
C ALA A 133 -0.69 -7.52 -30.82
N SER A 134 0.30 -7.64 -29.94
CA SER A 134 0.99 -8.91 -29.71
C SER A 134 1.52 -9.06 -28.28
N MET A 135 1.85 -10.30 -27.91
CA MET A 135 2.48 -10.61 -26.61
C MET A 135 3.83 -9.91 -26.41
N LYS A 136 4.50 -9.44 -27.47
CA LYS A 136 5.77 -8.70 -27.38
C LYS A 136 5.56 -7.34 -26.74
N ASP A 137 4.36 -6.78 -26.87
CA ASP A 137 3.99 -5.44 -26.34
C ASP A 137 3.51 -5.48 -24.89
N MET A 138 3.46 -6.69 -24.29
CA MET A 138 2.98 -6.91 -22.92
C MET A 138 3.63 -5.96 -21.91
N GLY A 139 4.93 -5.70 -22.00
CA GLY A 139 5.63 -4.81 -21.09
C GLY A 139 5.14 -3.37 -21.13
N GLN A 140 4.83 -2.86 -22.33
CA GLN A 140 4.29 -1.52 -22.51
C GLN A 140 2.86 -1.41 -21.97
N VAL A 141 2.02 -2.40 -22.25
CA VAL A 141 0.64 -2.48 -21.76
C VAL A 141 0.63 -2.56 -20.24
N MET A 142 1.49 -3.39 -19.64
CA MET A 142 1.62 -3.51 -18.18
C MET A 142 1.98 -2.17 -17.53
N LYS A 143 2.97 -1.46 -18.09
CA LYS A 143 3.40 -0.15 -17.59
C LYS A 143 2.28 0.88 -17.71
N ALA A 144 1.61 0.97 -18.85
CA ALA A 144 0.49 1.89 -19.07
C ALA A 144 -0.69 1.58 -18.13
N THR A 145 -1.01 0.29 -17.93
CA THR A 145 -2.06 -0.15 -16.97
C THR A 145 -1.70 0.22 -15.55
N GLN A 146 -0.47 0.01 -15.11
CA GLN A 146 -0.02 0.38 -13.77
C GLN A 146 -0.10 1.90 -13.54
N SER A 147 0.27 2.72 -14.53
CA SER A 147 0.13 4.17 -14.44
C SER A 147 -1.32 4.62 -14.29
N ARG A 148 -2.27 3.95 -14.97
CA ARG A 148 -3.71 4.23 -14.85
C ARG A 148 -4.32 3.79 -13.52
N LEU A 149 -3.74 2.79 -12.90
CA LEU A 149 -4.16 2.23 -11.60
C LEU A 149 -3.27 2.73 -10.45
N ALA A 150 -2.50 3.81 -10.64
CA ALA A 150 -1.56 4.32 -9.63
C ALA A 150 -2.24 4.67 -8.29
N ASP A 151 -3.48 5.17 -8.36
CA ASP A 151 -4.29 5.54 -7.19
C ASP A 151 -4.97 4.35 -6.51
N LYS A 152 -4.86 3.13 -7.08
CA LYS A 152 -5.51 1.92 -6.60
C LYS A 152 -4.50 0.80 -6.37
N ASN A 153 -4.84 -0.10 -5.46
CA ASN A 153 -4.04 -1.30 -5.26
C ASN A 153 -4.46 -2.36 -6.27
N ALA A 154 -3.72 -2.51 -7.37
CA ALA A 154 -3.97 -3.55 -8.35
C ALA A 154 -3.05 -4.75 -8.12
N ASP A 155 -3.64 -5.96 -8.07
CA ASP A 155 -2.86 -7.20 -7.99
C ASP A 155 -2.13 -7.42 -9.33
N GLY A 156 -0.79 -7.39 -9.29
CA GLY A 156 0.04 -7.55 -10.49
C GLY A 156 -0.17 -8.89 -11.21
N ARG A 157 -0.55 -9.96 -10.50
CA ARG A 157 -0.89 -11.25 -11.11
C ARG A 157 -2.17 -11.12 -11.92
N MET A 158 -3.23 -10.58 -11.32
CA MET A 158 -4.51 -10.36 -11.99
C MET A 158 -4.37 -9.44 -13.21
N VAL A 159 -3.61 -8.35 -13.09
CA VAL A 159 -3.31 -7.46 -14.22
C VAL A 159 -2.60 -8.24 -15.33
N SER A 160 -1.58 -9.04 -14.99
CA SER A 160 -0.82 -9.84 -15.96
C SER A 160 -1.67 -10.88 -16.68
N GLU A 161 -2.56 -11.57 -15.97
CA GLU A 161 -3.48 -12.56 -16.54
C GLU A 161 -4.47 -11.91 -17.51
N ILE A 162 -5.05 -10.77 -17.14
CA ILE A 162 -5.98 -10.03 -17.99
C ILE A 162 -5.28 -9.48 -19.25
N VAL A 163 -4.06 -8.93 -19.09
CA VAL A 163 -3.26 -8.45 -20.24
C VAL A 163 -2.97 -9.60 -21.20
N LYS A 164 -2.50 -10.77 -20.69
CA LYS A 164 -2.24 -11.96 -21.50
C LYS A 164 -3.50 -12.42 -22.23
N ALA A 165 -4.62 -12.52 -21.54
CA ALA A 165 -5.88 -12.97 -22.13
C ALA A 165 -6.32 -12.04 -23.27
N LYS A 166 -6.22 -10.70 -23.08
CA LYS A 166 -6.63 -9.74 -24.10
C LYS A 166 -5.68 -9.70 -25.31
N LEU A 167 -4.36 -9.78 -25.09
CA LEU A 167 -3.38 -9.82 -26.18
C LEU A 167 -3.37 -11.14 -26.95
N ALA A 168 -3.83 -12.24 -26.35
CA ALA A 168 -3.98 -13.51 -27.04
C ALA A 168 -5.20 -13.57 -27.98
N HIS A 169 -6.16 -12.65 -27.82
CA HIS A 169 -7.40 -12.57 -28.60
C HIS A 169 -7.44 -11.35 -29.53
N SER A 170 -6.34 -10.58 -29.61
CA SER A 170 -6.13 -9.49 -30.57
C SER A 170 -5.32 -10.03 -31.75
#